data_dec1aa636f5ce6ed3885916f427ad835
#
_entry.id   dec1aa636f5ce6ed3885916f427ad835
#
_cell.length_a   1.000
_cell.length_b   1.000
_cell.length_c   1.000
_cell.angle_alpha   90.00
_cell.angle_beta   90.00
_cell.angle_gamma   90.00
#
_symmetry.space_group_name_H-M   'P 1'
#
loop_
_entity.id
_entity.type
_entity.pdbx_description
1 polymer ?
#
loop_
_entity_poly.entity_id
_entity_poly.type
_entity_poly.pdbx_seq_one_letter_code
_entity_poly.pdbx_strand_id
1 'polypeptide(L)'
;MKKIVLAFSGGLDTSFCVPYLIDKGFEVHTIFVNTGGITKNIEKQISNKSKKLGAKKHHSVNVETKLWQQILTPLIWSGSLYQGKYPVLCSDRYLIVSEAVNLCNKLKTNLIAHGCTGMGNDQVRFDMSIKALGNYEIISPIREIQAKVSDVRNYEIDFLKGRGYKISSSNSKYSINENLMGVTISGSEIDKWQEPKDQTYVLCNKPNKYPSKEKKISIDFFKGVPKKLNGKSLKGAELLKILNKEAGKYGVGRDLYTGDTIIGIKGRILFESPGIAVLMSAHKALEDAVFTNLQNSFKTNVGEKWVELVYKGFYYDPLIEDLESFLENSQKSVSGRVTLLLSPGKVESISVESKKILQKKDAIYAQSASWDEKESIGFIKLYGQSTSTWRGLNKK
;
A
#
# COMPACT_ATOMS: atom_id res chain seq x y z
N MET A 1 -30.93 22.28 -6.68
CA MET A 1 -30.14 21.56 -5.64
C MET A 1 -28.65 21.69 -5.98
N LYS A 2 -27.80 21.90 -4.98
CA LYS A 2 -26.34 21.90 -5.19
C LYS A 2 -25.85 20.48 -5.41
N LYS A 3 -25.00 20.27 -6.43
CA LYS A 3 -24.39 18.98 -6.69
C LYS A 3 -23.28 18.69 -5.67
N ILE A 4 -23.22 17.44 -5.19
CA ILE A 4 -22.12 16.96 -4.35
C ILE A 4 -21.58 15.64 -4.87
N VAL A 5 -20.26 15.47 -4.85
CA VAL A 5 -19.60 14.22 -5.22
C VAL A 5 -19.28 13.44 -3.94
N LEU A 6 -19.77 12.22 -3.82
CA LEU A 6 -19.51 11.31 -2.70
C LEU A 6 -18.59 10.18 -3.15
N ALA A 7 -17.41 10.07 -2.52
CA ALA A 7 -16.57 8.86 -2.62
C ALA A 7 -17.32 7.67 -2.00
N PHE A 8 -17.66 6.67 -2.82
CA PHE A 8 -18.65 5.64 -2.48
C PHE A 8 -18.06 4.24 -2.66
N SER A 9 -17.86 3.53 -1.55
CA SER A 9 -17.38 2.14 -1.54
C SER A 9 -18.50 1.09 -1.56
N GLY A 10 -19.75 1.48 -1.29
CA GLY A 10 -20.87 0.57 -1.07
C GLY A 10 -20.91 -0.08 0.32
N GLY A 11 -19.96 0.25 1.22
CA GLY A 11 -20.00 -0.10 2.64
C GLY A 11 -21.15 0.58 3.40
N LEU A 12 -21.28 0.30 4.70
CA LEU A 12 -22.34 0.86 5.54
C LEU A 12 -22.27 2.39 5.56
N ASP A 13 -21.12 2.94 5.97
CA ASP A 13 -20.90 4.37 6.17
C ASP A 13 -21.20 5.18 4.90
N THR A 14 -20.67 4.76 3.76
CA THR A 14 -20.92 5.46 2.49
C THR A 14 -22.35 5.23 1.98
N SER A 15 -23.01 4.12 2.34
CA SER A 15 -24.42 3.88 2.02
C SER A 15 -25.33 4.79 2.83
N PHE A 16 -25.02 5.03 4.11
CA PHE A 16 -25.70 6.00 4.96
C PHE A 16 -25.54 7.43 4.40
N CYS A 17 -24.35 7.80 3.94
CA CYS A 17 -24.09 9.15 3.43
C CYS A 17 -25.02 9.56 2.27
N VAL A 18 -25.46 8.62 1.41
CA VAL A 18 -26.28 8.97 0.24
C VAL A 18 -27.63 9.58 0.65
N PRO A 19 -28.55 8.88 1.35
CA PRO A 19 -29.83 9.46 1.75
C PRO A 19 -29.66 10.61 2.74
N TYR A 20 -28.64 10.59 3.61
CA TYR A 20 -28.35 11.68 4.53
C TYR A 20 -28.04 13.00 3.82
N LEU A 21 -27.25 12.97 2.76
CA LEU A 21 -26.95 14.15 1.94
C LEU A 21 -28.13 14.61 1.12
N ILE A 22 -28.99 13.68 0.65
CA ILE A 22 -30.25 14.01 -0.03
C ILE A 22 -31.20 14.75 0.91
N ASP A 23 -31.36 14.30 2.15
CA ASP A 23 -32.17 14.97 3.18
C ASP A 23 -31.67 16.39 3.50
N LYS A 24 -30.35 16.63 3.32
CA LYS A 24 -29.75 17.97 3.41
C LYS A 24 -29.93 18.83 2.16
N GLY A 25 -30.64 18.36 1.15
CA GLY A 25 -30.95 19.12 -0.06
C GLY A 25 -29.90 19.06 -1.15
N PHE A 26 -28.96 18.10 -1.12
CA PHE A 26 -27.97 17.93 -2.17
C PHE A 26 -28.42 17.00 -3.29
N GLU A 27 -27.98 17.28 -4.52
CA GLU A 27 -28.00 16.33 -5.63
C GLU A 27 -26.74 15.46 -5.57
N VAL A 28 -26.89 14.21 -5.11
CA VAL A 28 -25.75 13.34 -4.80
C VAL A 28 -25.30 12.58 -6.05
N HIS A 29 -24.05 12.79 -6.45
CA HIS A 29 -23.31 12.02 -7.45
C HIS A 29 -22.30 11.14 -6.73
N THR A 30 -22.42 9.81 -6.85
CA THR A 30 -21.47 8.88 -6.24
C THR A 30 -20.37 8.50 -7.22
N ILE A 31 -19.16 8.34 -6.72
CA ILE A 31 -18.05 7.78 -7.49
C ILE A 31 -17.45 6.57 -6.77
N PHE A 32 -17.39 5.44 -7.47
CA PHE A 32 -16.63 4.27 -7.07
C PHE A 32 -15.34 4.21 -7.89
N VAL A 33 -14.19 4.15 -7.21
CA VAL A 33 -12.88 4.05 -7.84
C VAL A 33 -12.35 2.63 -7.60
N ASN A 34 -12.31 1.84 -8.69
CA ASN A 34 -11.81 0.48 -8.64
C ASN A 34 -10.27 0.49 -8.66
N THR A 35 -9.69 0.18 -7.51
CA THR A 35 -8.24 0.10 -7.27
C THR A 35 -7.70 -1.33 -7.41
N GLY A 36 -8.50 -2.27 -7.93
CA GLY A 36 -8.05 -3.59 -8.34
C GLY A 36 -8.29 -4.75 -7.37
N GLY A 37 -9.09 -4.56 -6.33
CA GLY A 37 -9.45 -5.65 -5.40
C GLY A 37 -10.75 -6.37 -5.74
N ILE A 38 -11.55 -5.86 -6.69
CA ILE A 38 -12.91 -6.34 -6.89
C ILE A 38 -13.20 -6.78 -8.33
N THR A 39 -14.20 -7.69 -8.46
CA THR A 39 -14.69 -8.17 -9.74
C THR A 39 -15.70 -7.20 -10.36
N LYS A 40 -15.91 -7.29 -11.68
CA LYS A 40 -16.96 -6.53 -12.39
C LYS A 40 -18.36 -6.76 -11.82
N ASN A 41 -18.62 -7.95 -11.27
CA ASN A 41 -19.92 -8.25 -10.65
C ASN A 41 -20.13 -7.44 -9.37
N ILE A 42 -19.12 -7.35 -8.51
CA ILE A 42 -19.16 -6.53 -7.28
C ILE A 42 -19.32 -5.05 -7.64
N GLU A 43 -18.58 -4.56 -8.65
CA GLU A 43 -18.71 -3.18 -9.14
C GLU A 43 -20.15 -2.87 -9.60
N LYS A 44 -20.79 -3.81 -10.33
CA LYS A 44 -22.21 -3.69 -10.73
C LYS A 44 -23.14 -3.66 -9.50
N GLN A 45 -22.88 -4.47 -8.49
CA GLN A 45 -23.65 -4.45 -7.24
C GLN A 45 -23.53 -3.11 -6.52
N ILE A 46 -22.33 -2.53 -6.44
CA ILE A 46 -22.07 -1.19 -5.86
C ILE A 46 -22.86 -0.13 -6.63
N SER A 47 -22.83 -0.15 -7.96
CA SER A 47 -23.58 0.76 -8.82
C SER A 47 -25.10 0.67 -8.57
N ASN A 48 -25.63 -0.56 -8.52
CA ASN A 48 -27.05 -0.78 -8.24
C ASN A 48 -27.44 -0.32 -6.83
N LYS A 49 -26.58 -0.55 -5.84
CA LYS A 49 -26.80 -0.09 -4.46
C LYS A 49 -26.87 1.44 -4.39
N SER A 50 -25.93 2.13 -5.02
CA SER A 50 -25.93 3.59 -5.08
C SER A 50 -27.24 4.16 -5.64
N LYS A 51 -27.72 3.60 -6.77
CA LYS A 51 -28.99 4.00 -7.38
C LYS A 51 -30.18 3.75 -6.48
N LYS A 52 -30.24 2.58 -5.82
CA LYS A 52 -31.30 2.24 -4.87
C LYS A 52 -31.34 3.20 -3.67
N LEU A 53 -30.19 3.72 -3.24
CA LEU A 53 -30.07 4.69 -2.16
C LEU A 53 -30.48 6.10 -2.56
N GLY A 54 -30.84 6.34 -3.83
CA GLY A 54 -31.35 7.61 -4.33
C GLY A 54 -30.29 8.53 -4.95
N ALA A 55 -29.06 8.06 -5.17
CA ALA A 55 -28.07 8.87 -5.87
C ALA A 55 -28.54 9.24 -7.29
N LYS A 56 -28.37 10.50 -7.68
CA LYS A 56 -28.74 11.02 -9.01
C LYS A 56 -27.99 10.28 -10.13
N LYS A 57 -26.73 10.04 -9.92
CA LYS A 57 -25.87 9.28 -10.86
C LYS A 57 -24.73 8.60 -10.13
N HIS A 58 -24.43 7.38 -10.54
CA HIS A 58 -23.24 6.65 -10.11
C HIS A 58 -22.19 6.67 -11.21
N HIS A 59 -20.93 6.86 -10.81
CA HIS A 59 -19.76 6.84 -11.68
C HIS A 59 -18.80 5.74 -11.19
N SER A 60 -18.26 4.95 -12.11
CA SER A 60 -17.21 3.97 -11.83
C SER A 60 -15.98 4.27 -12.66
N VAL A 61 -14.80 4.24 -12.03
CA VAL A 61 -13.51 4.46 -12.69
C VAL A 61 -12.55 3.37 -12.28
N ASN A 62 -11.88 2.72 -13.24
CA ASN A 62 -10.80 1.78 -12.95
C ASN A 62 -9.46 2.50 -12.99
N VAL A 63 -8.70 2.42 -11.91
CA VAL A 63 -7.39 3.07 -11.74
C VAL A 63 -6.25 2.08 -11.48
N GLU A 64 -6.43 0.79 -11.76
CA GLU A 64 -5.38 -0.23 -11.54
C GLU A 64 -4.04 0.14 -12.18
N THR A 65 -4.08 0.67 -13.41
CA THR A 65 -2.86 1.10 -14.11
C THR A 65 -2.23 2.33 -13.44
N LYS A 66 -3.04 3.29 -13.01
CA LYS A 66 -2.54 4.46 -12.25
C LYS A 66 -1.94 4.03 -10.92
N LEU A 67 -2.61 3.13 -10.19
CA LEU A 67 -2.12 2.60 -8.91
C LEU A 67 -0.77 1.91 -9.09
N TRP A 68 -0.62 1.11 -10.17
CA TRP A 68 0.66 0.50 -10.50
C TRP A 68 1.75 1.54 -10.77
N GLN A 69 1.46 2.54 -11.56
CA GLN A 69 2.46 3.51 -12.00
C GLN A 69 2.82 4.52 -10.92
N GLN A 70 1.82 5.06 -10.21
CA GLN A 70 1.98 6.20 -9.32
C GLN A 70 2.27 5.81 -7.86
N ILE A 71 1.92 4.59 -7.46
CA ILE A 71 2.08 4.13 -6.07
C ILE A 71 2.98 2.89 -5.99
N LEU A 72 2.63 1.83 -6.73
CA LEU A 72 3.33 0.55 -6.60
C LEU A 72 4.75 0.59 -7.15
N THR A 73 4.96 1.26 -8.27
CA THR A 73 6.30 1.40 -8.84
C THR A 73 7.23 2.18 -7.92
N PRO A 74 6.89 3.38 -7.42
CA PRO A 74 7.67 4.07 -6.40
C PRO A 74 7.85 3.26 -5.11
N LEU A 75 6.83 2.53 -4.64
CA LEU A 75 6.95 1.66 -3.46
C LEU A 75 8.01 0.57 -3.68
N ILE A 76 8.01 -0.09 -4.83
CA ILE A 76 9.04 -1.10 -5.16
C ILE A 76 10.42 -0.45 -5.20
N TRP A 77 10.55 0.71 -5.84
CA TRP A 77 11.82 1.46 -5.90
C TRP A 77 12.28 1.92 -4.52
N SER A 78 11.37 2.31 -3.63
CA SER A 78 11.71 2.72 -2.27
C SER A 78 12.43 1.61 -1.50
N GLY A 79 12.05 0.35 -1.75
CA GLY A 79 12.58 -0.80 -1.02
C GLY A 79 12.23 -0.80 0.47
N SER A 80 11.29 0.07 0.91
CA SER A 80 10.98 0.32 2.31
C SER A 80 9.51 0.04 2.63
N LEU A 81 9.25 -0.23 3.90
CA LEU A 81 7.92 -0.46 4.46
C LEU A 81 7.71 0.52 5.62
N TYR A 82 6.50 1.00 5.82
CA TYR A 82 6.21 1.88 6.96
C TYR A 82 6.52 1.19 8.27
N GLN A 83 7.35 1.83 9.09
CA GLN A 83 7.91 1.27 10.33
C GLN A 83 8.53 -0.14 10.13
N GLY A 84 9.16 -0.37 8.96
CA GLY A 84 9.81 -1.63 8.62
C GLY A 84 8.85 -2.80 8.34
N LYS A 85 7.53 -2.59 8.29
CA LYS A 85 6.57 -3.67 8.25
C LYS A 85 5.39 -3.49 7.28
N TYR A 86 4.74 -2.33 7.30
CA TYR A 86 3.48 -2.14 6.58
C TYR A 86 3.68 -1.57 5.16
N PRO A 87 3.22 -2.26 4.10
CA PRO A 87 3.45 -1.86 2.71
C PRO A 87 2.45 -0.79 2.21
N VAL A 88 2.00 0.11 3.08
CA VAL A 88 1.13 1.27 2.81
C VAL A 88 -0.06 0.97 1.89
N LEU A 89 -0.78 -0.14 2.12
CA LEU A 89 -1.94 -0.54 1.32
C LEU A 89 -3.04 0.54 1.28
N CYS A 90 -3.00 1.47 2.23
CA CYS A 90 -3.92 2.61 2.32
C CYS A 90 -3.66 3.72 1.29
N SER A 91 -2.60 3.62 0.48
CA SER A 91 -2.20 4.67 -0.47
C SER A 91 -3.11 4.80 -1.70
N ASP A 92 -3.98 3.83 -1.95
CA ASP A 92 -5.02 3.92 -2.97
C ASP A 92 -6.00 5.09 -2.72
N ARG A 93 -6.09 5.60 -1.47
CA ARG A 93 -6.92 6.76 -1.10
C ARG A 93 -6.59 8.01 -1.90
N TYR A 94 -5.33 8.21 -2.25
CA TYR A 94 -4.89 9.33 -3.08
C TYR A 94 -5.52 9.32 -4.47
N LEU A 95 -5.60 8.15 -5.08
CA LEU A 95 -6.25 7.99 -6.38
C LEU A 95 -7.78 8.11 -6.28
N ILE A 96 -8.37 7.61 -5.19
CA ILE A 96 -9.81 7.76 -4.94
C ILE A 96 -10.15 9.25 -4.84
N VAL A 97 -9.39 10.02 -4.09
CA VAL A 97 -9.59 11.47 -3.95
C VAL A 97 -9.36 12.18 -5.30
N SER A 98 -8.28 11.88 -6.00
CA SER A 98 -7.99 12.47 -7.31
C SER A 98 -9.14 12.27 -8.30
N GLU A 99 -9.71 11.07 -8.39
CA GLU A 99 -10.83 10.81 -9.29
C GLU A 99 -12.14 11.47 -8.81
N ALA A 100 -12.34 11.60 -7.50
CA ALA A 100 -13.49 12.34 -6.96
C ALA A 100 -13.39 13.84 -7.27
N VAL A 101 -12.20 14.43 -7.14
CA VAL A 101 -11.90 15.81 -7.53
C VAL A 101 -12.09 16.02 -9.03
N ASN A 102 -11.60 15.08 -9.86
CA ASN A 102 -11.82 15.11 -11.31
C ASN A 102 -13.31 15.11 -11.68
N LEU A 103 -14.12 14.38 -10.92
CA LEU A 103 -15.58 14.38 -11.11
C LEU A 103 -16.21 15.70 -10.65
N CYS A 104 -15.74 16.29 -9.54
CA CYS A 104 -16.17 17.61 -9.09
C CYS A 104 -15.98 18.65 -10.21
N ASN A 105 -14.79 18.66 -10.82
CA ASN A 105 -14.47 19.58 -11.92
C ASN A 105 -15.39 19.36 -13.15
N LYS A 106 -15.64 18.10 -13.53
CA LYS A 106 -16.58 17.76 -14.63
C LYS A 106 -18.02 18.20 -14.35
N LEU A 107 -18.45 18.14 -13.11
CA LEU A 107 -19.80 18.52 -12.69
C LEU A 107 -19.93 20.01 -12.34
N LYS A 108 -18.80 20.74 -12.37
CA LYS A 108 -18.70 22.17 -11.97
C LYS A 108 -19.23 22.40 -10.56
N THR A 109 -18.77 21.60 -9.60
CA THR A 109 -19.05 21.73 -8.16
C THR A 109 -17.75 21.73 -7.37
N ASN A 110 -17.75 22.41 -6.23
CA ASN A 110 -16.67 22.38 -5.25
C ASN A 110 -17.03 21.58 -4.00
N LEU A 111 -18.17 20.85 -4.00
CA LEU A 111 -18.66 20.07 -2.87
C LEU A 111 -18.25 18.60 -3.02
N ILE A 112 -17.48 18.10 -2.06
CA ILE A 112 -17.03 16.72 -2.01
C ILE A 112 -17.35 16.10 -0.66
N ALA A 113 -17.79 14.84 -0.66
CA ALA A 113 -18.13 14.12 0.56
C ALA A 113 -17.42 12.76 0.62
N HIS A 114 -17.19 12.30 1.84
CA HIS A 114 -16.68 10.96 2.14
C HIS A 114 -17.29 10.40 3.44
N GLY A 115 -17.21 9.08 3.62
CA GLY A 115 -17.70 8.36 4.80
C GLY A 115 -16.62 8.05 5.82
N CYS A 116 -15.56 8.83 5.94
CA CYS A 116 -14.53 8.56 6.93
C CYS A 116 -14.97 9.02 8.32
N THR A 117 -14.61 8.20 9.34
CA THR A 117 -14.83 8.53 10.75
C THR A 117 -13.78 9.51 11.26
N GLY A 118 -14.09 10.26 12.32
CA GLY A 118 -13.14 11.15 13.00
C GLY A 118 -12.01 10.45 13.77
N MET A 119 -12.08 9.11 13.90
CA MET A 119 -11.13 8.31 14.68
C MET A 119 -10.14 7.52 13.79
N GLY A 120 -10.31 7.56 12.46
CA GLY A 120 -9.50 6.80 11.52
C GLY A 120 -8.43 7.64 10.81
N ASN A 121 -7.37 6.98 10.34
CA ASN A 121 -6.31 7.63 9.55
C ASN A 121 -6.79 8.10 8.17
N ASP A 122 -7.82 7.45 7.61
CA ASP A 122 -8.27 7.72 6.25
C ASP A 122 -8.85 9.13 6.11
N GLN A 123 -9.52 9.67 7.15
CA GLN A 123 -9.98 11.06 7.11
C GLN A 123 -8.82 12.04 6.86
N VAL A 124 -7.66 11.80 7.47
CA VAL A 124 -6.48 12.67 7.30
C VAL A 124 -6.02 12.63 5.85
N ARG A 125 -5.90 11.41 5.28
CA ARG A 125 -5.50 11.22 3.88
C ARG A 125 -6.47 11.87 2.91
N PHE A 126 -7.78 11.69 3.13
CA PHE A 126 -8.82 12.31 2.30
C PHE A 126 -8.77 13.82 2.37
N ASP A 127 -8.88 14.40 3.59
CA ASP A 127 -8.98 15.85 3.76
C ASP A 127 -7.73 16.59 3.28
N MET A 128 -6.54 16.09 3.64
CA MET A 128 -5.27 16.69 3.18
C MET A 128 -5.13 16.63 1.67
N SER A 129 -5.48 15.48 1.05
CA SER A 129 -5.42 15.33 -0.40
C SER A 129 -6.41 16.24 -1.12
N ILE A 130 -7.64 16.35 -0.63
CA ILE A 130 -8.66 17.24 -1.21
C ILE A 130 -8.18 18.69 -1.16
N LYS A 131 -7.64 19.14 -0.02
CA LYS A 131 -7.12 20.49 0.16
C LYS A 131 -5.89 20.77 -0.71
N ALA A 132 -5.01 19.79 -0.89
CA ALA A 132 -3.85 19.92 -1.76
C ALA A 132 -4.24 20.03 -3.25
N LEU A 133 -5.34 19.39 -3.66
CA LEU A 133 -5.82 19.39 -5.04
C LEU A 133 -6.69 20.59 -5.42
N GLY A 134 -7.09 21.43 -4.46
CA GLY A 134 -7.84 22.64 -4.74
C GLY A 134 -8.74 23.12 -3.62
N ASN A 135 -9.52 24.16 -3.93
CA ASN A 135 -10.45 24.77 -2.97
C ASN A 135 -11.81 24.07 -3.02
N TYR A 136 -11.93 22.96 -2.29
CA TYR A 136 -13.15 22.17 -2.16
C TYR A 136 -13.68 22.24 -0.74
N GLU A 137 -15.02 22.30 -0.61
CA GLU A 137 -15.74 22.18 0.65
C GLU A 137 -15.97 20.70 0.94
N ILE A 138 -15.47 20.23 2.09
CA ILE A 138 -15.51 18.84 2.49
C ILE A 138 -16.68 18.61 3.44
N ILE A 139 -17.57 17.67 3.10
CA ILE A 139 -18.66 17.24 3.95
C ILE A 139 -18.43 15.78 4.36
N SER A 140 -18.37 15.54 5.68
CA SER A 140 -18.24 14.19 6.23
C SER A 140 -19.42 13.87 7.14
N PRO A 141 -20.50 13.24 6.60
CA PRO A 141 -21.69 12.92 7.38
C PRO A 141 -21.39 12.09 8.62
N ILE A 142 -20.43 11.17 8.54
CA ILE A 142 -20.07 10.31 9.67
C ILE A 142 -19.48 11.11 10.84
N ARG A 143 -18.61 12.09 10.55
CA ARG A 143 -18.06 13.00 11.59
C ARG A 143 -19.15 13.86 12.22
N GLU A 144 -20.13 14.29 11.41
CA GLU A 144 -21.23 15.09 11.92
C GLU A 144 -22.15 14.31 12.89
N ILE A 145 -22.39 13.02 12.63
CA ILE A 145 -23.20 12.19 13.53
C ILE A 145 -22.39 11.71 14.74
N GLN A 146 -21.08 11.46 14.61
CA GLN A 146 -20.20 11.14 15.74
C GLN A 146 -20.22 12.19 16.85
N ALA A 147 -20.42 13.45 16.50
CA ALA A 147 -20.56 14.53 17.47
C ALA A 147 -21.90 14.50 18.25
N LYS A 148 -22.87 13.68 17.80
CA LYS A 148 -24.24 13.69 18.31
C LYS A 148 -24.67 12.37 18.95
N VAL A 149 -24.03 11.24 18.59
CA VAL A 149 -24.42 9.91 19.04
C VAL A 149 -23.20 9.10 19.48
N SER A 150 -23.39 8.28 20.50
CA SER A 150 -22.33 7.42 21.04
C SER A 150 -22.08 6.16 20.19
N ASP A 151 -23.11 5.64 19.52
CA ASP A 151 -23.04 4.46 18.67
C ASP A 151 -23.43 4.82 17.23
N VAL A 152 -22.44 5.28 16.48
CA VAL A 152 -22.57 5.69 15.08
C VAL A 152 -23.08 4.56 14.21
N ARG A 153 -22.59 3.36 14.42
CA ARG A 153 -22.89 2.20 13.58
C ARG A 153 -24.36 1.77 13.71
N ASN A 154 -24.87 1.69 14.93
CA ASN A 154 -26.28 1.40 15.14
C ASN A 154 -27.17 2.51 14.61
N TYR A 155 -26.76 3.77 14.78
CA TYR A 155 -27.48 4.91 14.20
C TYR A 155 -27.58 4.80 12.66
N GLU A 156 -26.50 4.48 11.96
CA GLU A 156 -26.49 4.28 10.50
C GLU A 156 -27.43 3.15 10.07
N ILE A 157 -27.40 2.03 10.79
CA ILE A 157 -28.26 0.87 10.54
C ILE A 157 -29.72 1.23 10.69
N ASP A 158 -30.10 1.89 11.80
CA ASP A 158 -31.50 2.25 12.10
C ASP A 158 -32.00 3.33 11.13
N PHE A 159 -31.15 4.31 10.78
CA PHE A 159 -31.47 5.32 9.79
C PHE A 159 -31.78 4.71 8.42
N LEU A 160 -30.98 3.74 7.97
CA LEU A 160 -31.19 3.05 6.70
C LEU A 160 -32.39 2.10 6.75
N LYS A 161 -32.60 1.35 7.84
CA LYS A 161 -33.76 0.47 8.03
C LYS A 161 -35.05 1.27 8.06
N GLY A 162 -35.09 2.41 8.76
CA GLY A 162 -36.27 3.30 8.84
C GLY A 162 -36.70 3.84 7.47
N ARG A 163 -35.82 3.79 6.47
CA ARG A 163 -36.10 4.13 5.06
C ARG A 163 -36.34 2.92 4.15
N GLY A 164 -36.50 1.74 4.74
CA GLY A 164 -36.81 0.51 4.00
C GLY A 164 -35.62 -0.15 3.32
N TYR A 165 -34.37 0.28 3.60
CA TYR A 165 -33.18 -0.35 3.03
C TYR A 165 -32.81 -1.62 3.79
N LYS A 166 -32.59 -2.72 3.04
CA LYS A 166 -32.13 -3.99 3.60
C LYS A 166 -30.63 -3.91 3.90
N ILE A 167 -30.25 -4.12 5.17
CA ILE A 167 -28.86 -4.18 5.62
C ILE A 167 -28.56 -5.61 6.04
N SER A 168 -27.55 -6.23 5.41
CA SER A 168 -27.11 -7.56 5.84
C SER A 168 -26.30 -7.46 7.12
N SER A 169 -26.64 -8.28 8.12
CA SER A 169 -25.93 -8.36 9.41
C SER A 169 -24.54 -9.00 9.31
N SER A 170 -24.21 -9.61 8.17
CA SER A 170 -22.99 -10.41 8.01
C SER A 170 -21.67 -9.61 7.92
N ASN A 171 -21.73 -8.32 7.57
CA ASN A 171 -20.53 -7.47 7.39
C ASN A 171 -20.16 -6.66 8.66
N SER A 172 -20.64 -7.06 9.83
CA SER A 172 -20.55 -6.21 11.03
C SER A 172 -19.29 -6.39 11.89
N LYS A 173 -18.50 -7.45 11.69
CA LYS A 173 -17.40 -7.78 12.60
C LYS A 173 -16.05 -7.17 12.19
N TYR A 174 -15.78 -7.08 10.89
CA TYR A 174 -14.51 -6.60 10.37
C TYR A 174 -14.71 -5.46 9.37
N SER A 175 -13.78 -4.53 9.36
CA SER A 175 -13.58 -3.58 8.27
C SER A 175 -12.52 -4.15 7.34
N ILE A 176 -12.89 -4.43 6.10
CA ILE A 176 -12.01 -5.04 5.08
C ILE A 176 -11.85 -4.04 3.94
N ASN A 177 -10.60 -3.69 3.66
CA ASN A 177 -10.23 -2.87 2.52
C ASN A 177 -9.32 -3.68 1.61
N GLU A 178 -9.77 -3.92 0.38
CA GLU A 178 -9.07 -4.71 -0.63
C GLU A 178 -8.78 -3.85 -1.86
N ASN A 179 -7.57 -3.94 -2.37
CA ASN A 179 -7.12 -3.31 -3.60
C ASN A 179 -6.08 -4.19 -4.32
N LEU A 180 -5.48 -3.71 -5.41
CA LEU A 180 -4.47 -4.45 -6.16
C LEU A 180 -3.26 -4.85 -5.30
N MET A 181 -2.92 -4.06 -4.28
CA MET A 181 -1.76 -4.27 -3.41
C MET A 181 -1.96 -5.42 -2.42
N GLY A 182 -3.21 -5.68 -2.05
CA GLY A 182 -3.57 -6.67 -1.04
C GLY A 182 -4.80 -6.28 -0.24
N VAL A 183 -4.88 -6.76 0.98
CA VAL A 183 -6.02 -6.53 1.87
C VAL A 183 -5.56 -6.07 3.25
N THR A 184 -6.31 -5.14 3.85
CA THR A 184 -6.20 -4.78 5.27
C THR A 184 -7.50 -5.08 5.99
N ILE A 185 -7.40 -5.60 7.20
CA ILE A 185 -8.51 -6.06 8.01
C ILE A 185 -8.33 -5.51 9.42
N SER A 186 -9.37 -4.87 9.95
CA SER A 186 -9.45 -4.38 11.34
C SER A 186 -10.80 -4.74 11.95
N GLY A 187 -10.96 -4.51 13.23
CA GLY A 187 -12.17 -4.84 13.98
C GLY A 187 -12.07 -6.12 14.79
N SER A 188 -13.10 -6.38 15.60
CA SER A 188 -13.27 -7.60 16.39
C SER A 188 -12.05 -7.93 17.28
N GLU A 189 -11.50 -9.15 17.19
CA GLU A 189 -10.34 -9.60 17.99
C GLU A 189 -9.04 -8.84 17.65
N ILE A 190 -8.93 -8.29 16.43
CA ILE A 190 -7.73 -7.55 16.01
C ILE A 190 -7.59 -6.28 16.85
N ASP A 191 -8.67 -5.50 16.99
CA ASP A 191 -8.68 -4.26 17.78
C ASP A 191 -8.54 -4.52 19.28
N LYS A 192 -8.87 -5.74 19.74
CA LYS A 192 -8.70 -6.20 21.12
C LYS A 192 -7.33 -6.80 21.41
N TRP A 193 -6.40 -6.74 20.47
CA TRP A 193 -5.04 -7.28 20.57
C TRP A 193 -4.98 -8.80 20.77
N GLN A 194 -6.04 -9.51 20.36
CA GLN A 194 -6.15 -10.96 20.42
C GLN A 194 -5.64 -11.60 19.14
N GLU A 195 -5.40 -12.91 19.18
CA GLU A 195 -5.00 -13.69 18.02
C GLU A 195 -6.08 -13.64 16.92
N PRO A 196 -5.72 -13.32 15.64
CA PRO A 196 -6.65 -13.38 14.54
C PRO A 196 -7.16 -14.79 14.32
N LYS A 197 -8.45 -14.91 14.11
CA LYS A 197 -9.06 -16.20 13.77
C LYS A 197 -8.68 -16.60 12.36
N ASP A 198 -8.62 -17.90 12.13
CA ASP A 198 -8.35 -18.49 10.82
C ASP A 198 -9.21 -17.93 9.67
N GLN A 199 -10.49 -17.66 9.95
CA GLN A 199 -11.44 -17.13 8.97
C GLN A 199 -11.24 -15.63 8.64
N THR A 200 -10.36 -14.95 9.36
CA THR A 200 -10.05 -13.54 9.14
C THR A 200 -9.19 -13.33 7.89
N TYR A 201 -8.37 -14.33 7.54
CA TYR A 201 -7.52 -14.28 6.36
C TYR A 201 -8.34 -14.53 5.08
N VAL A 202 -8.11 -13.71 4.03
CA VAL A 202 -8.90 -13.73 2.79
C VAL A 202 -8.08 -14.00 1.53
N LEU A 203 -6.83 -13.58 1.47
CA LEU A 203 -5.95 -13.80 0.30
C LEU A 203 -5.01 -14.99 0.48
N CYS A 204 -4.49 -15.18 1.67
CA CYS A 204 -3.52 -16.23 1.97
C CYS A 204 -4.19 -17.51 2.45
N ASN A 205 -3.65 -18.66 2.01
CA ASN A 205 -4.02 -19.92 2.57
C ASN A 205 -3.69 -19.98 4.07
N LYS A 206 -4.40 -20.87 4.78
CA LYS A 206 -4.07 -21.21 6.17
C LYS A 206 -2.88 -22.16 6.22
N PRO A 207 -2.14 -22.22 7.35
CA PRO A 207 -0.95 -23.08 7.49
C PRO A 207 -1.18 -24.56 7.09
N ASN A 208 -2.33 -25.13 7.47
CA ASN A 208 -2.69 -26.50 7.13
C ASN A 208 -3.02 -26.74 5.64
N LYS A 209 -3.08 -25.67 4.83
CA LYS A 209 -3.32 -25.71 3.38
C LYS A 209 -2.12 -25.25 2.55
N TYR A 210 -0.97 -25.04 3.18
CA TYR A 210 0.23 -24.69 2.43
C TYR A 210 0.69 -25.84 1.57
N PRO A 211 1.16 -25.59 0.32
CA PRO A 211 1.77 -26.61 -0.50
C PRO A 211 2.99 -27.23 0.22
N SER A 212 3.11 -28.55 0.17
CA SER A 212 4.28 -29.27 0.72
C SER A 212 5.54 -29.10 -0.13
N LYS A 213 5.38 -28.81 -1.44
CA LYS A 213 6.49 -28.61 -2.37
C LYS A 213 6.77 -27.13 -2.55
N GLU A 214 8.02 -26.76 -2.46
CA GLU A 214 8.51 -25.42 -2.80
C GLU A 214 8.31 -25.11 -4.27
N LYS A 215 8.23 -23.81 -4.61
CA LYS A 215 8.05 -23.35 -5.97
C LYS A 215 9.07 -22.29 -6.33
N LYS A 216 9.84 -22.52 -7.39
CA LYS A 216 10.71 -21.50 -7.99
C LYS A 216 9.90 -20.63 -8.93
N ILE A 217 10.13 -19.33 -8.86
CA ILE A 217 9.60 -18.32 -9.79
C ILE A 217 10.73 -17.39 -10.19
N SER A 218 10.67 -16.82 -11.40
CA SER A 218 11.65 -15.84 -11.85
C SER A 218 10.97 -14.54 -12.28
N ILE A 219 11.57 -13.40 -11.94
CA ILE A 219 11.10 -12.07 -12.29
C ILE A 219 12.21 -11.33 -13.03
N ASP A 220 11.91 -10.85 -14.23
CA ASP A 220 12.84 -10.01 -15.00
C ASP A 220 12.50 -8.54 -14.77
N PHE A 221 13.50 -7.77 -14.35
CA PHE A 221 13.39 -6.32 -14.15
C PHE A 221 14.09 -5.56 -15.28
N PHE A 222 13.52 -4.41 -15.63
CA PHE A 222 14.16 -3.42 -16.48
C PHE A 222 14.02 -2.05 -15.84
N LYS A 223 15.17 -1.45 -15.49
CA LYS A 223 15.23 -0.17 -14.75
C LYS A 223 14.30 -0.17 -13.52
N GLY A 224 14.45 -1.18 -12.67
CA GLY A 224 13.69 -1.34 -11.43
C GLY A 224 12.21 -1.72 -11.59
N VAL A 225 11.70 -1.84 -12.82
CA VAL A 225 10.32 -2.20 -13.08
C VAL A 225 10.23 -3.67 -13.49
N PRO A 226 9.42 -4.51 -12.81
CA PRO A 226 9.21 -5.90 -13.22
C PRO A 226 8.47 -5.96 -14.56
N LYS A 227 9.01 -6.72 -15.51
CA LYS A 227 8.51 -6.83 -16.89
C LYS A 227 8.06 -8.23 -17.28
N LYS A 228 8.67 -9.28 -16.67
CA LYS A 228 8.31 -10.67 -16.96
C LYS A 228 8.21 -11.48 -15.69
N LEU A 229 7.31 -12.46 -15.71
CA LEU A 229 7.18 -13.49 -14.70
C LEU A 229 7.35 -14.85 -15.38
N ASN A 230 8.32 -15.66 -14.94
CA ASN A 230 8.67 -16.95 -15.55
C ASN A 230 8.84 -16.87 -17.07
N GLY A 231 9.53 -15.83 -17.55
CA GLY A 231 9.80 -15.56 -18.96
C GLY A 231 8.65 -14.93 -19.74
N LYS A 232 7.40 -14.92 -19.23
CA LYS A 232 6.24 -14.32 -19.88
C LYS A 232 6.17 -12.81 -19.58
N SER A 233 6.07 -11.99 -20.63
CA SER A 233 5.86 -10.54 -20.51
C SER A 233 4.44 -10.25 -20.03
N LEU A 234 4.31 -9.39 -19.02
CA LEU A 234 3.03 -9.04 -18.39
C LEU A 234 2.98 -7.54 -18.07
N LYS A 235 1.76 -6.98 -18.06
CA LYS A 235 1.53 -5.65 -17.47
C LYS A 235 1.68 -5.75 -15.94
N GLY A 236 2.19 -4.69 -15.30
CA GLY A 236 2.51 -4.72 -13.88
C GLY A 236 1.34 -5.12 -12.96
N ALA A 237 0.15 -4.57 -13.21
CA ALA A 237 -1.04 -4.94 -12.44
C ALA A 237 -1.40 -6.44 -12.60
N GLU A 238 -1.29 -6.99 -13.82
CA GLU A 238 -1.53 -8.41 -14.08
C GLU A 238 -0.48 -9.29 -13.39
N LEU A 239 0.79 -8.91 -13.47
CA LEU A 239 1.89 -9.58 -12.80
C LEU A 239 1.67 -9.65 -11.29
N LEU A 240 1.27 -8.54 -10.67
CA LEU A 240 0.99 -8.48 -9.24
C LEU A 240 -0.19 -9.36 -8.83
N LYS A 241 -1.28 -9.38 -9.62
CA LYS A 241 -2.43 -10.27 -9.39
C LYS A 241 -2.02 -11.75 -9.38
N ILE A 242 -1.16 -12.15 -10.32
CA ILE A 242 -0.63 -13.51 -10.37
C ILE A 242 0.24 -13.81 -9.15
N LEU A 243 1.12 -12.88 -8.78
CA LEU A 243 1.97 -13.04 -7.58
C LEU A 243 1.14 -13.11 -6.31
N ASN A 244 0.13 -12.26 -6.13
CA ASN A 244 -0.79 -12.34 -4.99
C ASN A 244 -1.41 -13.73 -4.86
N LYS A 245 -1.89 -14.29 -5.97
CA LYS A 245 -2.48 -15.63 -5.99
C LYS A 245 -1.47 -16.73 -5.70
N GLU A 246 -0.30 -16.69 -6.35
CA GLU A 246 0.69 -17.76 -6.21
C GLU A 246 1.39 -17.75 -4.85
N ALA A 247 1.84 -16.58 -4.39
CA ALA A 247 2.51 -16.45 -3.10
C ALA A 247 1.53 -16.58 -1.91
N GLY A 248 0.28 -16.15 -2.08
CA GLY A 248 -0.77 -16.34 -1.09
C GLY A 248 -1.06 -17.80 -0.77
N LYS A 249 -0.87 -18.73 -1.74
CA LYS A 249 -0.96 -20.18 -1.47
C LYS A 249 0.00 -20.65 -0.39
N TYR A 250 1.16 -20.02 -0.29
CA TYR A 250 2.21 -20.31 0.69
C TYR A 250 2.09 -19.47 1.97
N GLY A 251 1.10 -18.59 2.08
CA GLY A 251 0.95 -17.68 3.22
C GLY A 251 2.00 -16.57 3.28
N VAL A 252 2.71 -16.32 2.19
CA VAL A 252 3.69 -15.24 2.08
C VAL A 252 3.01 -13.88 2.15
N GLY A 253 3.63 -12.90 2.83
CA GLY A 253 3.16 -11.52 2.86
C GLY A 253 1.94 -11.25 3.73
N ARG A 254 1.58 -12.17 4.63
CA ARG A 254 0.57 -11.93 5.67
C ARG A 254 1.24 -11.57 6.99
N ASP A 255 0.76 -10.54 7.66
CA ASP A 255 1.29 -10.13 8.94
C ASP A 255 0.30 -9.25 9.72
N LEU A 256 0.65 -8.96 10.97
CA LEU A 256 -0.02 -8.00 11.84
C LEU A 256 0.86 -6.75 11.97
N TYR A 257 0.38 -5.64 11.44
CA TYR A 257 0.99 -4.35 11.75
C TYR A 257 0.46 -3.86 13.10
N THR A 258 1.37 -3.58 13.99
CA THR A 258 1.13 -2.93 15.28
C THR A 258 2.04 -1.72 15.34
N GLY A 259 1.48 -0.53 15.36
CA GLY A 259 2.32 0.67 15.29
C GLY A 259 1.55 1.97 15.46
N ASP A 260 2.22 3.05 15.14
CA ASP A 260 1.69 4.39 15.32
C ASP A 260 0.71 4.76 14.21
N THR A 261 -0.46 5.23 14.60
CA THR A 261 -1.43 5.84 13.70
C THR A 261 -1.11 7.33 13.51
N ILE A 262 -1.65 7.93 12.45
CA ILE A 262 -1.48 9.37 12.19
C ILE A 262 -2.03 10.22 13.34
N ILE A 263 -3.12 9.75 13.95
CA ILE A 263 -3.82 10.47 15.03
C ILE A 263 -3.19 10.25 16.42
N GLY A 264 -2.01 9.64 16.51
CA GLY A 264 -1.21 9.56 17.73
C GLY A 264 -1.58 8.44 18.71
N ILE A 265 -2.38 7.47 18.30
CA ILE A 265 -2.68 6.28 19.08
C ILE A 265 -2.04 5.03 18.47
N LYS A 266 -1.84 3.98 19.27
CA LYS A 266 -1.40 2.69 18.76
C LYS A 266 -2.56 2.02 18.02
N GLY A 267 -2.30 1.58 16.79
CA GLY A 267 -3.23 0.82 15.97
C GLY A 267 -2.72 -0.59 15.72
N ARG A 268 -3.64 -1.49 15.43
CA ARG A 268 -3.34 -2.85 15.03
C ARG A 268 -4.22 -3.24 13.85
N ILE A 269 -3.61 -3.73 12.79
CA ILE A 269 -4.30 -4.23 11.60
C ILE A 269 -3.66 -5.53 11.14
N LEU A 270 -4.48 -6.45 10.67
CA LEU A 270 -4.02 -7.57 9.88
C LEU A 270 -3.93 -7.13 8.43
N PHE A 271 -2.88 -7.54 7.73
CA PHE A 271 -2.77 -7.32 6.30
C PHE A 271 -2.21 -8.53 5.57
N GLU A 272 -2.55 -8.63 4.29
CA GLU A 272 -2.07 -9.65 3.38
C GLU A 272 -1.69 -8.98 2.05
N SER A 273 -0.40 -9.05 1.70
CA SER A 273 0.17 -8.43 0.49
C SER A 273 1.20 -9.35 -0.17
N PRO A 274 0.79 -10.54 -0.60
CA PRO A 274 1.71 -11.59 -1.06
C PRO A 274 2.62 -11.17 -2.21
N GLY A 275 2.04 -10.54 -3.22
CA GLY A 275 2.78 -10.12 -4.40
C GLY A 275 3.78 -8.99 -4.12
N ILE A 276 3.44 -8.06 -3.21
CA ILE A 276 4.37 -7.01 -2.79
C ILE A 276 5.56 -7.63 -2.05
N ALA A 277 5.34 -8.56 -1.14
CA ALA A 277 6.42 -9.24 -0.43
C ALA A 277 7.41 -9.92 -1.40
N VAL A 278 6.88 -10.58 -2.44
CA VAL A 278 7.70 -11.19 -3.50
C VAL A 278 8.47 -10.14 -4.29
N LEU A 279 7.80 -9.07 -4.74
CA LEU A 279 8.44 -8.01 -5.54
C LEU A 279 9.51 -7.26 -4.75
N MET A 280 9.26 -6.95 -3.49
CA MET A 280 10.22 -6.28 -2.61
C MET A 280 11.47 -7.15 -2.38
N SER A 281 11.28 -8.45 -2.11
CA SER A 281 12.40 -9.39 -1.96
C SER A 281 13.25 -9.48 -3.25
N ALA A 282 12.60 -9.64 -4.40
CA ALA A 282 13.29 -9.74 -5.68
C ALA A 282 14.03 -8.45 -6.04
N HIS A 283 13.35 -7.31 -5.90
CA HIS A 283 13.91 -6.01 -6.24
C HIS A 283 15.12 -5.67 -5.36
N LYS A 284 15.00 -5.89 -4.04
CA LYS A 284 16.10 -5.67 -3.09
C LYS A 284 17.32 -6.51 -3.42
N ALA A 285 17.15 -7.79 -3.72
CA ALA A 285 18.28 -8.66 -4.10
C ALA A 285 19.00 -8.18 -5.38
N LEU A 286 18.25 -7.65 -6.35
CA LEU A 286 18.84 -7.09 -7.55
C LEU A 286 19.57 -5.77 -7.28
N GLU A 287 18.99 -4.87 -6.46
CA GLU A 287 19.65 -3.63 -6.05
C GLU A 287 20.96 -3.90 -5.31
N ASP A 288 20.96 -4.84 -4.35
CA ASP A 288 22.15 -5.21 -3.59
C ASP A 288 23.29 -5.70 -4.48
N ALA A 289 22.95 -6.33 -5.60
CA ALA A 289 23.95 -6.81 -6.54
C ALA A 289 24.53 -5.71 -7.46
N VAL A 290 23.77 -4.62 -7.72
CA VAL A 290 24.13 -3.61 -8.74
C VAL A 290 24.40 -2.21 -8.19
N PHE A 291 24.11 -1.95 -6.93
CA PHE A 291 24.37 -0.68 -6.27
C PHE A 291 25.70 -0.67 -5.56
N THR A 292 26.34 0.51 -5.54
CA THR A 292 27.49 0.74 -4.66
C THR A 292 27.03 0.74 -3.19
N ASN A 293 27.99 0.54 -2.28
CA ASN A 293 27.72 0.62 -0.83
C ASN A 293 27.06 1.95 -0.43
N LEU A 294 27.54 3.07 -0.97
CA LEU A 294 26.96 4.39 -0.68
C LEU A 294 25.54 4.55 -1.22
N GLN A 295 25.24 4.00 -2.41
CA GLN A 295 23.88 3.99 -2.95
C GLN A 295 22.93 3.18 -2.07
N ASN A 296 23.31 1.96 -1.68
CA ASN A 296 22.49 1.10 -0.81
C ASN A 296 22.21 1.77 0.54
N SER A 297 23.23 2.36 1.16
CA SER A 297 23.10 3.04 2.44
C SER A 297 22.19 4.27 2.37
N PHE A 298 22.42 5.16 1.40
CA PHE A 298 21.66 6.41 1.32
C PHE A 298 20.23 6.21 0.85
N LYS A 299 20.00 5.33 -0.13
CA LYS A 299 18.67 5.05 -0.69
C LYS A 299 17.66 4.58 0.37
N THR A 300 18.10 3.84 1.37
CA THR A 300 17.23 3.37 2.47
C THR A 300 16.54 4.55 3.16
N ASN A 301 17.29 5.62 3.48
CA ASN A 301 16.72 6.81 4.13
C ASN A 301 15.68 7.51 3.23
N VAL A 302 15.96 7.58 1.92
CA VAL A 302 15.02 8.17 0.94
C VAL A 302 13.74 7.34 0.86
N GLY A 303 13.88 6.01 0.79
CA GLY A 303 12.74 5.08 0.74
C GLY A 303 11.87 5.13 1.99
N GLU A 304 12.49 5.15 3.17
CA GLU A 304 11.79 5.27 4.45
C GLU A 304 11.03 6.60 4.54
N LYS A 305 11.63 7.71 4.10
CA LYS A 305 10.97 9.01 4.08
C LYS A 305 9.78 9.03 3.13
N TRP A 306 9.91 8.47 1.93
CA TRP A 306 8.82 8.36 0.96
C TRP A 306 7.63 7.59 1.55
N VAL A 307 7.88 6.41 2.13
CA VAL A 307 6.83 5.57 2.74
C VAL A 307 6.18 6.26 3.93
N GLU A 308 6.96 6.98 4.76
CA GLU A 308 6.45 7.76 5.88
C GLU A 308 5.45 8.83 5.41
N LEU A 309 5.83 9.63 4.40
CA LEU A 309 4.98 10.70 3.86
C LEU A 309 3.70 10.12 3.25
N VAL A 310 3.82 9.04 2.46
CA VAL A 310 2.67 8.33 1.88
C VAL A 310 1.73 7.78 2.96
N TYR A 311 2.26 7.21 4.04
CA TYR A 311 1.41 6.73 5.13
C TYR A 311 0.68 7.87 5.83
N LYS A 312 1.37 8.99 6.08
CA LYS A 312 0.90 10.11 6.90
C LYS A 312 -0.04 11.09 6.19
N GLY A 313 -0.29 10.94 4.89
CA GLY A 313 -1.22 11.82 4.15
C GLY A 313 -0.55 12.89 3.30
N PHE A 314 0.79 12.91 3.21
CA PHE A 314 1.58 13.92 2.50
C PHE A 314 1.93 13.53 1.06
N TYR A 315 1.11 12.70 0.40
CA TYR A 315 1.39 12.22 -0.97
C TYR A 315 1.48 13.37 -1.99
N TYR A 316 0.79 14.47 -1.77
CA TYR A 316 0.83 15.66 -2.64
C TYR A 316 1.79 16.74 -2.15
N ASP A 317 2.68 16.45 -1.21
CA ASP A 317 3.76 17.33 -0.80
C ASP A 317 4.87 17.34 -1.89
N PRO A 318 5.45 18.51 -2.25
CA PRO A 318 6.53 18.58 -3.25
C PRO A 318 7.71 17.65 -2.97
N LEU A 319 8.00 17.37 -1.70
CA LEU A 319 9.06 16.44 -1.31
C LEU A 319 8.84 15.01 -1.87
N ILE A 320 7.60 14.58 -2.10
CA ILE A 320 7.32 13.30 -2.75
C ILE A 320 7.93 13.26 -4.17
N GLU A 321 7.76 14.33 -4.94
CA GLU A 321 8.31 14.42 -6.31
C GLU A 321 9.84 14.40 -6.31
N ASP A 322 10.48 15.08 -5.35
CA ASP A 322 11.94 15.08 -5.18
C ASP A 322 12.46 13.67 -4.84
N LEU A 323 11.80 12.98 -3.88
CA LEU A 323 12.16 11.62 -3.49
C LEU A 323 11.92 10.62 -4.63
N GLU A 324 10.82 10.71 -5.36
CA GLU A 324 10.52 9.85 -6.51
C GLU A 324 11.53 10.06 -7.63
N SER A 325 11.93 11.31 -7.90
CA SER A 325 12.98 11.63 -8.88
C SER A 325 14.33 10.97 -8.51
N PHE A 326 14.70 11.00 -7.23
CA PHE A 326 15.88 10.29 -6.75
C PHE A 326 15.72 8.78 -6.92
N LEU A 327 14.60 8.21 -6.48
CA LEU A 327 14.33 6.78 -6.57
C LEU A 327 14.36 6.32 -8.03
N GLU A 328 13.67 6.99 -8.95
CA GLU A 328 13.65 6.65 -10.37
C GLU A 328 15.07 6.70 -10.98
N ASN A 329 15.81 7.79 -10.70
CA ASN A 329 17.17 7.93 -11.22
C ASN A 329 18.09 6.80 -10.75
N SER A 330 17.94 6.33 -9.52
CA SER A 330 18.72 5.22 -8.97
C SER A 330 18.47 3.89 -9.72
N GLN A 331 17.30 3.72 -10.31
CA GLN A 331 16.91 2.47 -10.98
C GLN A 331 17.57 2.24 -12.35
N LYS A 332 18.32 3.18 -12.89
CA LYS A 332 18.98 3.06 -14.23
C LYS A 332 19.88 1.83 -14.37
N SER A 333 20.44 1.35 -13.27
CA SER A 333 21.26 0.13 -13.24
C SER A 333 20.50 -1.13 -12.88
N VAL A 334 19.30 -1.03 -12.31
CA VAL A 334 18.54 -2.16 -11.75
C VAL A 334 17.82 -2.91 -12.86
N SER A 335 18.57 -3.74 -13.60
CA SER A 335 18.04 -4.56 -14.70
C SER A 335 18.67 -5.94 -14.65
N GLY A 336 17.83 -6.98 -14.67
CA GLY A 336 18.27 -8.36 -14.55
C GLY A 336 17.14 -9.30 -14.21
N ARG A 337 17.48 -10.57 -13.97
CA ARG A 337 16.56 -11.60 -13.52
C ARG A 337 16.87 -11.98 -12.08
N VAL A 338 15.81 -12.12 -11.29
CA VAL A 338 15.90 -12.70 -9.95
C VAL A 338 15.06 -13.97 -9.91
N THR A 339 15.65 -15.05 -9.41
CA THR A 339 14.93 -16.29 -9.13
C THR A 339 14.65 -16.37 -7.64
N LEU A 340 13.38 -16.65 -7.30
CA LEU A 340 12.92 -16.74 -5.92
C LEU A 340 12.39 -18.16 -5.65
N LEU A 341 12.46 -18.56 -4.38
CA LEU A 341 11.88 -19.77 -3.84
C LEU A 341 10.72 -19.40 -2.92
N LEU A 342 9.54 -19.90 -3.23
CA LEU A 342 8.36 -19.83 -2.37
C LEU A 342 8.28 -21.11 -1.53
N SER A 343 8.23 -20.95 -0.23
CA SER A 343 8.04 -22.02 0.76
C SER A 343 7.01 -21.58 1.82
N PRO A 344 6.50 -22.47 2.68
CA PRO A 344 5.51 -22.12 3.70
C PRO A 344 5.88 -20.89 4.53
N GLY A 345 5.10 -19.80 4.39
CA GLY A 345 5.31 -18.51 5.08
C GLY A 345 6.50 -17.67 4.60
N LYS A 346 7.28 -18.12 3.60
CA LYS A 346 8.55 -17.50 3.24
C LYS A 346 8.72 -17.32 1.74
N VAL A 347 9.42 -16.23 1.37
CA VAL A 347 9.98 -16.01 0.04
C VAL A 347 11.45 -15.71 0.16
N GLU A 348 12.29 -16.32 -0.65
CA GLU A 348 13.75 -16.14 -0.67
C GLU A 348 14.22 -15.86 -2.08
N SER A 349 15.04 -14.83 -2.26
CA SER A 349 15.77 -14.59 -3.50
C SER A 349 17.01 -15.48 -3.53
N ILE A 350 17.02 -16.48 -4.43
CA ILE A 350 18.05 -17.53 -4.46
C ILE A 350 19.09 -17.33 -5.56
N SER A 351 18.82 -16.51 -6.58
CA SER A 351 19.83 -16.13 -7.56
C SER A 351 19.51 -14.79 -8.21
N VAL A 352 20.55 -14.09 -8.63
CA VAL A 352 20.49 -12.83 -9.38
C VAL A 352 21.35 -12.95 -10.63
N GLU A 353 20.79 -12.59 -11.77
CA GLU A 353 21.47 -12.52 -13.07
C GLU A 353 21.38 -11.09 -13.60
N SER A 354 22.51 -10.41 -13.72
CA SER A 354 22.57 -9.06 -14.31
C SER A 354 23.94 -8.82 -14.94
N LYS A 355 23.95 -8.08 -16.05
CA LYS A 355 25.18 -7.58 -16.66
C LYS A 355 25.84 -6.45 -15.86
N LYS A 356 25.19 -5.98 -14.81
CA LYS A 356 25.60 -4.83 -13.99
C LYS A 356 25.96 -5.21 -12.55
N ILE A 357 26.12 -6.50 -12.26
CA ILE A 357 26.60 -6.95 -10.94
C ILE A 357 27.99 -6.34 -10.70
N LEU A 358 28.15 -5.71 -9.52
CA LEU A 358 29.41 -5.08 -9.11
C LEU A 358 30.40 -6.13 -8.57
N GLN A 359 30.76 -7.06 -9.43
CA GLN A 359 31.74 -8.11 -9.12
C GLN A 359 32.97 -7.96 -10.03
N LYS A 360 34.15 -7.87 -9.43
CA LYS A 360 35.40 -7.98 -10.15
C LYS A 360 35.78 -9.46 -10.35
N LYS A 361 36.30 -9.80 -11.55
CA LYS A 361 36.72 -11.18 -11.85
C LYS A 361 37.95 -11.61 -11.05
N ASP A 362 38.79 -10.66 -10.66
CA ASP A 362 40.08 -10.82 -9.97
C ASP A 362 39.97 -10.57 -8.45
N ALA A 363 38.76 -10.41 -7.91
CA ALA A 363 38.53 -10.24 -6.48
C ALA A 363 37.32 -11.07 -6.01
N ILE A 364 37.61 -12.18 -5.37
CA ILE A 364 36.60 -13.08 -4.80
C ILE A 364 36.64 -12.98 -3.28
N TYR A 365 35.50 -12.71 -2.65
CA TYR A 365 35.43 -12.59 -1.21
C TYR A 365 36.06 -13.77 -0.47
N ALA A 366 37.00 -13.46 0.46
CA ALA A 366 37.74 -14.40 1.28
C ALA A 366 38.64 -15.40 0.49
N GLN A 367 38.92 -15.15 -0.80
CA GLN A 367 39.75 -16.05 -1.62
C GLN A 367 40.89 -15.31 -2.29
N SER A 368 40.63 -14.57 -3.35
CA SER A 368 41.61 -13.82 -4.12
C SER A 368 41.28 -12.35 -4.21
N ALA A 369 42.28 -11.50 -4.24
CA ALA A 369 42.13 -10.07 -4.36
C ALA A 369 43.18 -9.48 -5.32
N SER A 370 42.83 -8.34 -5.95
CA SER A 370 43.70 -7.56 -6.80
C SER A 370 44.62 -6.59 -6.02
N TRP A 371 44.62 -6.69 -4.70
CA TRP A 371 45.49 -5.92 -3.79
C TRP A 371 46.35 -6.84 -2.93
N ASP A 372 47.48 -6.33 -2.43
CA ASP A 372 48.40 -7.06 -1.59
C ASP A 372 48.10 -6.86 -0.07
N GLU A 373 48.88 -7.58 0.75
CA GLU A 373 48.78 -7.53 2.21
C GLU A 373 49.08 -6.12 2.76
N LYS A 374 50.07 -5.41 2.18
CA LYS A 374 50.51 -4.09 2.64
C LYS A 374 49.42 -3.04 2.40
N GLU A 375 48.77 -3.08 1.23
CA GLU A 375 47.63 -2.21 0.91
C GLU A 375 46.48 -2.45 1.86
N SER A 376 46.18 -3.71 2.18
CA SER A 376 45.14 -4.11 3.11
C SER A 376 45.41 -3.62 4.54
N ILE A 377 46.65 -3.85 5.04
CA ILE A 377 47.06 -3.39 6.37
C ILE A 377 47.04 -1.86 6.46
N GLY A 378 47.56 -1.18 5.44
CA GLY A 378 47.55 0.28 5.36
C GLY A 378 46.15 0.86 5.42
N PHE A 379 45.23 0.31 4.63
CA PHE A 379 43.81 0.71 4.66
C PHE A 379 43.21 0.50 6.04
N ILE A 380 43.35 -0.68 6.66
CA ILE A 380 42.76 -1.00 7.98
C ILE A 380 43.26 -0.02 9.05
N LYS A 381 44.58 0.27 9.04
CA LYS A 381 45.18 1.22 9.97
C LYS A 381 44.52 2.62 9.89
N LEU A 382 44.39 3.16 8.69
CA LEU A 382 43.85 4.50 8.46
C LEU A 382 42.33 4.51 8.72
N TYR A 383 41.63 3.50 8.24
CA TYR A 383 40.16 3.39 8.38
C TYR A 383 39.67 3.28 9.83
N GLY A 384 40.44 2.55 10.67
CA GLY A 384 40.17 2.37 12.09
C GLY A 384 40.78 3.42 13.03
N GLN A 385 41.53 4.40 12.52
CA GLN A 385 42.35 5.29 13.32
C GLN A 385 41.57 6.11 14.36
N SER A 386 40.44 6.71 13.99
CA SER A 386 39.66 7.52 14.92
C SER A 386 39.11 6.69 16.11
N THR A 387 38.63 5.48 15.82
CA THR A 387 38.14 4.55 16.86
C THR A 387 39.26 4.12 17.82
N SER A 388 40.43 3.79 17.25
CA SER A 388 41.60 3.40 18.04
C SER A 388 42.11 4.53 18.91
N THR A 389 42.15 5.76 18.38
CA THR A 389 42.52 6.97 19.14
C THR A 389 41.56 7.23 20.28
N TRP A 390 40.24 7.21 19.99
CA TRP A 390 39.21 7.41 21.02
C TRP A 390 39.32 6.38 22.16
N ARG A 391 39.54 5.11 21.81
CA ARG A 391 39.74 4.04 22.82
C ARG A 391 41.02 4.24 23.62
N GLY A 392 42.09 4.69 23.00
CA GLY A 392 43.36 5.00 23.70
C GLY A 392 43.21 6.09 24.74
N LEU A 393 42.46 7.17 24.42
CA LEU A 393 42.22 8.30 25.31
C LEU A 393 41.24 7.98 26.46
N ASN A 394 40.37 7.00 26.29
CA ASN A 394 39.31 6.63 27.25
C ASN A 394 39.52 5.24 27.88
N LYS A 395 40.74 4.72 27.87
CA LYS A 395 41.07 3.55 28.67
C LYS A 395 41.00 3.93 30.14
N LYS A 396 40.08 3.25 30.89
CA LYS A 396 40.06 3.27 32.35
C LYS A 396 41.20 2.41 32.88
#